data_58116a20ec0074b4119a72e3e7c7b694
#
_entry.id   58116a20ec0074b4119a72e3e7c7b694
#
_cell.length_a   1.000
_cell.length_b   1.000
_cell.length_c   1.000
_cell.angle_alpha   90.00
_cell.angle_beta   90.00
_cell.angle_gamma   90.00
#
_symmetry.space_group_name_H-M   'P 1'
#
loop_
_entity.id
_entity.type
_entity.pdbx_description
1 polymer ?
#
loop_
_entity_poly.entity_id
_entity_poly.type
_entity_poly.pdbx_seq_one_letter_code
_entity_poly.pdbx_strand_id
1 'polypeptide(L)'
;MENLETPVRILVVDDEPDIRNILHILLSSRGYEVDEAENGLRAVECVRAQPDYDLIILDIMMPGMDGVAACTEIRQHSVAPILFLTAKAQPADMSDAYG
;
A
#
# COMPACT_ATOMS: atom_id res chain seq x y z
N MET A 1 27.40 -6.49 0.47
CA MET A 1 27.03 -6.63 0.82
C MET A 1 26.39 -7.02 1.05
N GLU A 2 26.22 -7.28 0.88
CA GLU A 2 25.63 -7.51 1.11
C GLU A 2 24.91 -7.78 1.69
N ASN A 3 24.74 -8.29 1.21
CA ASN A 3 23.67 -7.94 1.94
C ASN A 3 22.96 -9.06 2.65
N LEU A 4 23.28 -9.21 3.82
CA LEU A 4 22.73 -10.28 4.64
C LEU A 4 21.46 -9.88 5.36
N GLU A 5 20.98 -8.70 5.05
CA GLU A 5 19.83 -8.16 5.75
C GLU A 5 18.55 -8.74 5.21
N THR A 6 17.51 -8.69 6.02
CA THR A 6 16.18 -9.03 5.55
C THR A 6 15.79 -8.09 4.42
N PRO A 7 15.15 -8.59 3.39
CA PRO A 7 14.67 -7.70 2.33
C PRO A 7 13.65 -6.71 2.84
N VAL A 8 13.56 -5.59 2.16
CA VAL A 8 12.53 -4.61 2.44
C VAL A 8 11.17 -5.22 2.13
N ARG A 9 10.24 -5.03 3.04
CA ARG A 9 8.93 -5.65 2.96
C ARG A 9 7.86 -4.58 2.77
N ILE A 10 7.05 -4.73 1.74
CA ILE A 10 6.07 -3.72 1.34
C ILE A 10 4.69 -4.37 1.27
N LEU A 11 3.70 -3.67 1.84
CA LEU A 11 2.31 -4.09 1.71
C LEU A 11 1.62 -3.17 0.72
N VAL A 12 0.99 -3.75 -0.31
CA VAL A 12 0.25 -3.00 -1.32
C VAL A 12 -1.24 -3.25 -1.10
N VAL A 13 -1.98 -2.17 -0.89
CA VAL A 13 -3.41 -2.23 -0.61
C VAL A 13 -4.17 -1.49 -1.69
N ASP A 14 -4.91 -2.20 -2.51
CA ASP A 14 -5.70 -1.62 -3.60
C ASP A 14 -6.80 -2.60 -3.96
N ASP A 15 -8.01 -2.10 -4.20
CA ASP A 15 -9.12 -2.96 -4.54
C ASP A 15 -9.08 -3.43 -6.01
N GLU A 16 -8.21 -2.83 -6.82
CA GLU A 16 -8.09 -3.21 -8.22
C GLU A 16 -6.96 -4.21 -8.40
N PRO A 17 -7.28 -5.43 -8.84
CA PRO A 17 -6.24 -6.45 -8.96
C PRO A 17 -5.16 -6.10 -9.98
N ASP A 18 -5.51 -5.36 -11.03
CA ASP A 18 -4.50 -4.99 -12.02
C ASP A 18 -3.44 -4.07 -11.43
N ILE A 19 -3.87 -3.11 -10.63
CA ILE A 19 -2.94 -2.18 -9.99
C ILE A 19 -2.06 -2.94 -8.99
N ARG A 20 -2.67 -3.80 -8.17
CA ARG A 20 -1.89 -4.60 -7.23
C ARG A 20 -0.85 -5.44 -7.94
N ASN A 21 -1.26 -6.06 -9.04
CA ASN A 21 -0.37 -6.93 -9.79
C ASN A 21 0.80 -6.17 -10.38
N ILE A 22 0.53 -5.02 -10.96
CA ILE A 22 1.59 -4.18 -11.54
C ILE A 22 2.59 -3.78 -10.46
N LEU A 23 2.09 -3.31 -9.33
CA LEU A 23 2.98 -2.89 -8.25
C LEU A 23 3.76 -4.06 -7.69
N HIS A 24 3.11 -5.22 -7.56
CA HIS A 24 3.78 -6.42 -7.09
C HIS A 24 4.96 -6.77 -7.99
N ILE A 25 4.72 -6.79 -9.29
CA ILE A 25 5.76 -7.15 -10.26
C ILE A 25 6.90 -6.14 -10.22
N LEU A 26 6.56 -4.86 -10.25
CA LEU A 26 7.59 -3.82 -10.25
C LEU A 26 8.45 -3.86 -8.99
N LEU A 27 7.82 -3.97 -7.86
CA LEU A 27 8.55 -3.93 -6.60
C LEU A 27 9.35 -5.21 -6.38
N SER A 28 8.76 -6.34 -6.75
CA SER A 28 9.47 -7.62 -6.63
C SER A 28 10.69 -7.65 -7.53
N SER A 29 10.60 -7.04 -8.70
CA SER A 29 11.73 -7.01 -9.62
C SER A 29 12.90 -6.20 -9.07
N ARG A 30 12.65 -5.37 -8.07
CA ARG A 30 13.69 -4.61 -7.40
C ARG A 30 14.20 -5.28 -6.14
N GLY A 31 13.76 -6.48 -5.86
CA GLY A 31 14.23 -7.24 -4.72
C GLY A 31 13.43 -7.06 -3.44
N TYR A 32 12.32 -6.33 -3.49
CA TYR A 32 11.46 -6.16 -2.32
C TYR A 32 10.52 -7.35 -2.17
N GLU A 33 10.17 -7.64 -0.93
CA GLU A 33 9.11 -8.61 -0.66
C GLU A 33 7.79 -7.89 -0.61
N VAL A 34 6.80 -8.39 -1.34
CA VAL A 34 5.54 -7.69 -1.50
C VAL A 34 4.40 -8.57 -1.07
N ASP A 35 3.59 -8.06 -0.15
CA ASP A 35 2.31 -8.67 0.20
C ASP A 35 1.21 -7.79 -0.35
N GLU A 36 0.04 -8.36 -0.58
CA GLU A 36 -1.08 -7.66 -1.16
C GLU A 36 -2.31 -7.77 -0.28
N ALA A 37 -3.08 -6.70 -0.25
CA ALA A 37 -4.38 -6.70 0.40
C ALA A 37 -5.38 -6.05 -0.53
N GLU A 38 -6.56 -6.62 -0.63
CA GLU A 38 -7.56 -6.16 -1.58
C GLU A 38 -8.49 -5.10 -1.00
N ASN A 39 -8.43 -4.89 0.31
CA ASN A 39 -9.23 -3.86 0.95
C ASN A 39 -8.62 -3.51 2.30
N GLY A 40 -9.23 -2.55 2.97
CA GLY A 40 -8.71 -2.05 4.24
C GLY A 40 -8.73 -3.08 5.35
N LEU A 41 -9.79 -3.90 5.41
CA LEU A 41 -9.86 -4.94 6.43
C LEU A 41 -8.73 -5.94 6.28
N ARG A 42 -8.47 -6.33 5.05
CA ARG A 42 -7.39 -7.26 4.77
C ARG A 42 -6.04 -6.65 5.11
N ALA A 43 -5.88 -5.36 4.83
CA ALA A 43 -4.66 -4.66 5.16
C ALA A 43 -4.42 -4.67 6.67
N VAL A 44 -5.46 -4.41 7.45
CA VAL A 44 -5.34 -4.44 8.90
C VAL A 44 -4.94 -5.82 9.37
N GLU A 45 -5.54 -6.87 8.79
CA GLU A 45 -5.18 -8.23 9.14
C GLU A 45 -3.71 -8.53 8.85
N CYS A 46 -3.24 -8.07 7.70
CA CYS A 46 -1.83 -8.28 7.33
C CYS A 46 -0.91 -7.60 8.33
N VAL A 47 -1.22 -6.37 8.69
CA VAL A 47 -0.38 -5.60 9.60
C VAL A 47 -0.42 -6.19 11.01
N ARG A 48 -1.56 -6.70 11.44
CA ARG A 48 -1.65 -7.34 12.74
C ARG A 48 -0.80 -8.61 12.81
N ALA A 49 -0.80 -9.37 11.71
CA ALA A 49 -0.01 -10.59 11.63
C ALA A 49 1.48 -10.27 11.47
N GLN A 50 1.80 -9.17 10.84
CA GLN A 50 3.17 -8.83 10.52
C GLN A 50 3.36 -7.32 10.60
N PRO A 51 3.59 -6.78 11.79
CA PRO A 51 3.61 -5.32 11.96
C PRO A 51 4.88 -4.63 11.47
N ASP A 52 5.86 -5.39 11.01
CA ASP A 52 7.18 -4.84 10.67
C ASP A 52 7.36 -4.57 9.17
N TYR A 53 6.31 -4.19 8.49
CA TYR A 53 6.45 -3.71 7.11
C TYR A 53 7.31 -2.47 7.09
N ASP A 54 8.07 -2.32 6.02
CA ASP A 54 8.92 -1.15 5.81
C ASP A 54 8.18 -0.04 5.10
N LEU A 55 7.13 -0.38 4.36
CA LEU A 55 6.33 0.59 3.63
C LEU A 55 4.97 -0.01 3.36
N ILE A 56 3.94 0.82 3.45
CA ILE A 56 2.58 0.42 3.10
C ILE A 56 2.09 1.39 2.03
N ILE A 57 1.71 0.84 0.88
CA ILE A 57 1.13 1.62 -0.22
C ILE A 57 -0.37 1.39 -0.16
N LEU A 58 -1.13 2.46 0.02
CA LEU A 58 -2.53 2.37 0.37
C LEU A 58 -3.38 3.25 -0.54
N ASP A 59 -4.31 2.63 -1.25
CA ASP A 59 -5.28 3.36 -2.06
C ASP A 59 -6.33 3.96 -1.12
N ILE A 60 -6.56 5.25 -1.23
CA ILE A 60 -7.52 5.92 -0.37
C ILE A 60 -8.95 5.80 -0.85
N MET A 61 -9.14 5.36 -2.08
CA MET A 61 -10.49 5.27 -2.68
C MET A 61 -10.91 3.82 -2.81
N MET A 62 -11.16 3.18 -1.68
CA MET A 62 -11.59 1.78 -1.67
C MET A 62 -13.00 1.66 -1.12
N PRO A 63 -13.79 0.72 -1.66
CA PRO A 63 -15.12 0.48 -1.10
C PRO A 63 -15.00 -0.12 0.30
N GLY A 64 -16.00 0.16 1.11
CA GLY A 64 -16.06 -0.37 2.46
C GLY A 64 -15.31 0.50 3.43
N MET A 65 -14.07 0.15 3.72
CA MET A 65 -13.24 0.95 4.61
C MET A 65 -12.35 1.84 3.76
N ASP A 66 -12.49 3.14 3.88
CA ASP A 66 -11.67 4.05 3.09
C ASP A 66 -10.22 4.07 3.59
N GLY A 67 -9.35 4.70 2.80
CA GLY A 67 -7.93 4.71 3.12
C GLY A 67 -7.59 5.38 4.42
N VAL A 68 -8.35 6.42 4.78
CA VAL A 68 -8.09 7.13 6.04
C VAL A 68 -8.43 6.25 7.23
N ALA A 69 -9.57 5.57 7.17
CA ALA A 69 -9.97 4.67 8.23
C ALA A 69 -8.98 3.52 8.36
N ALA A 70 -8.56 2.97 7.22
CA ALA A 70 -7.56 1.89 7.22
C ALA A 70 -6.25 2.36 7.85
N CYS A 71 -5.83 3.57 7.52
CA CYS A 71 -4.60 4.13 8.06
C CYS A 71 -4.68 4.24 9.57
N THR A 72 -5.81 4.69 10.08
CA THR A 72 -6.01 4.82 11.53
C THR A 72 -5.87 3.46 12.22
N GLU A 73 -6.49 2.44 11.66
CA GLU A 73 -6.39 1.09 12.23
C GLU A 73 -4.97 0.55 12.12
N ILE A 74 -4.32 0.76 11.00
CA ILE A 74 -2.96 0.28 10.79
C ILE A 74 -2.02 0.91 11.80
N ARG A 75 -2.21 2.19 12.10
CA ARG A 75 -1.34 2.88 13.05
C ARG A 75 -1.41 2.32 14.46
N GLN A 76 -2.45 1.57 14.78
CA GLN A 76 -2.52 0.92 16.08
C GLN A 76 -1.57 -0.27 16.17
N HIS A 77 -1.07 -0.74 15.04
CA HIS A 77 -0.24 -1.95 15.00
C HIS A 77 1.15 -1.72 14.40
N SER A 78 1.33 -0.65 13.67
CA SER A 78 2.56 -0.44 12.91
C SER A 78 2.90 1.04 12.80
N VAL A 79 4.19 1.33 12.77
CA VAL A 79 4.69 2.69 12.52
C VAL A 79 5.25 2.82 11.11
N ALA A 80 5.02 1.83 10.26
CA ALA A 80 5.54 1.85 8.89
C ALA A 80 5.03 3.09 8.15
N PRO A 81 5.87 3.72 7.32
CA PRO A 81 5.39 4.82 6.48
C PRO A 81 4.27 4.35 5.58
N ILE A 82 3.30 5.21 5.35
CA ILE A 82 2.18 4.91 4.48
C ILE A 82 2.22 5.90 3.33
N LEU A 83 2.26 5.36 2.11
CA LEU A 83 2.21 6.14 0.89
C LEU A 83 0.82 5.98 0.30
N PHE A 84 0.09 7.07 0.20
CA PHE A 84 -1.26 7.03 -0.36
C PHE A 84 -1.22 7.09 -1.87
N LEU A 85 -2.01 6.21 -2.50
CA LEU A 85 -2.20 6.23 -3.93
C LEU A 85 -3.45 7.02 -4.26
N THR A 86 -3.35 7.82 -5.31
CA THR A 86 -4.50 8.55 -5.82
C THR A 86 -4.73 8.20 -7.27
N ALA A 87 -4.56 6.93 -7.60
CA ALA A 87 -4.64 6.46 -8.97
C ALA A 87 -5.98 6.73 -9.62
N LYS A 88 -6.99 7.00 -8.81
CA LYS A 88 -8.32 7.27 -9.33
C LYS A 88 -8.59 8.74 -9.61
N ALA A 89 -7.59 9.58 -9.42
CA ALA A 89 -7.73 10.99 -9.73
C ALA A 89 -8.05 11.15 -11.21
N GLN A 90 -8.96 12.07 -11.51
CA GLN A 90 -9.35 12.32 -12.88
C GLN A 90 -8.31 13.20 -13.55
N PRO A 91 -8.06 12.98 -14.85
CA PRO A 91 -7.15 13.88 -15.55
C PRO A 91 -7.55 15.35 -15.47
N ALA A 92 -8.84 15.62 -15.51
CA ALA A 92 -9.31 16.99 -15.38
C ALA A 92 -8.94 17.58 -14.03
N ASP A 93 -9.04 16.79 -12.99
CA ASP A 93 -8.67 17.25 -11.65
C ASP A 93 -7.19 17.56 -11.58
N MET A 94 -6.40 16.74 -12.22
CA MET A 94 -4.97 16.96 -12.25
C MET A 94 -4.62 18.22 -13.01
N SER A 95 -5.31 18.45 -14.11
CA SER A 95 -5.11 19.67 -14.86
C SER A 95 -5.40 20.90 -14.01
N ASP A 96 -6.48 20.85 -13.29
CA ASP A 96 -6.86 21.97 -12.42
C ASP A 96 -5.82 22.19 -11.33
N ALA A 97 -5.27 21.13 -10.83
CA ALA A 97 -4.27 21.22 -9.76
C ALA A 97 -3.02 21.95 -10.24
N TYR A 98 -2.70 21.81 -11.49
CA TYR A 98 -1.47 22.39 -12.03
C TYR A 98 -1.70 23.63 -12.86
N GLY A 99 -2.89 23.88 -13.19
CA GLY A 99 -3.17 24.96 -14.08
C GLY A 99 -4.17 25.91 -13.57
#